data_a131a5710ab7f99e7758fd83c2c8c5d9
#
_entry.id   a131a5710ab7f99e7758fd83c2c8c5d9
#
_cell.length_a   1.000
_cell.length_b   1.000
_cell.length_c   1.000
_cell.angle_alpha   90.00
_cell.angle_beta   90.00
_cell.angle_gamma   90.00
#
_symmetry.space_group_name_H-M   'P 1'
#
loop_
_entity.id
_entity.type
_entity.pdbx_description
1 polymer ?
#
loop_
_entity_poly.entity_id
_entity_poly.type
_entity_poly.pdbx_seq_one_letter_code
_entity_poly.pdbx_strand_id
1 'polypeptide(L)'
;HVRVFRNKSINNNTDNFAPEGNIVGEVPRGTGIIIQANSHVEIFENDIGGNDTVNIAIVTYGYETEDENYYPHPRAIQIHNNRFTKSGNNPDLETGELAKILYELSDKNMPDIFWDGILPMKQIIFGQPDNEKLILGDNGSATFLTINPIKYMLPIFNPVERDYDNY
;
A
#
# COMPACT_ATOMS: atom_id res chain seq x y z
N HIS A 1 10.63 13.91 4.60
CA HIS A 1 10.69 12.52 5.06
C HIS A 1 9.69 12.28 6.17
N VAL A 2 8.89 11.23 6.05
CA VAL A 2 7.97 10.75 7.09
C VAL A 2 8.52 9.44 7.62
N ARG A 3 8.58 9.28 8.95
CA ARG A 3 9.00 8.04 9.59
C ARG A 3 7.91 7.57 10.54
N VAL A 4 7.43 6.35 10.32
CA VAL A 4 6.41 5.68 11.14
C VAL A 4 7.07 4.47 11.78
N PHE A 5 7.34 4.55 13.10
CA PHE A 5 8.07 3.49 13.78
C PHE A 5 7.63 3.32 15.23
N ARG A 6 7.78 2.09 15.72
CA ARG A 6 7.45 1.68 17.11
C ARG A 6 6.00 1.96 17.51
N ASN A 7 5.11 1.89 16.53
CA ASN A 7 3.67 2.02 16.76
C ASN A 7 3.00 0.64 16.78
N LYS A 8 1.75 0.65 17.22
CA LYS A 8 0.83 -0.49 17.10
C LYS A 8 -0.34 -0.05 16.22
N SER A 9 -0.49 -0.69 15.06
CA SER A 9 -1.64 -0.54 14.17
C SER A 9 -2.39 -1.88 14.10
N ILE A 10 -3.21 -2.13 15.09
CA ILE A 10 -3.78 -3.44 15.37
C ILE A 10 -5.31 -3.35 15.48
N ASN A 11 -6.02 -4.26 14.78
CA ASN A 11 -7.47 -4.40 14.87
C ASN A 11 -8.23 -3.10 14.57
N ASN A 12 -7.87 -2.39 13.51
CA ASN A 12 -8.56 -1.17 13.06
C ASN A 12 -9.86 -1.53 12.34
N ASN A 13 -10.77 -2.23 13.01
CA ASN A 13 -11.92 -2.90 12.42
C ASN A 13 -13.26 -2.22 12.74
N THR A 14 -13.22 -1.01 13.27
CA THR A 14 -14.42 -0.19 13.46
C THR A 14 -14.91 0.33 12.12
N ASP A 15 -16.23 0.29 11.91
CA ASP A 15 -16.84 0.84 10.71
C ASP A 15 -16.44 2.29 10.52
N ASN A 16 -16.22 2.68 9.29
CA ASN A 16 -15.86 4.03 8.95
C ASN A 16 -17.06 4.97 9.24
N PHE A 17 -16.83 5.97 10.07
CA PHE A 17 -17.83 6.94 10.48
C PHE A 17 -17.57 8.35 9.94
N ALA A 18 -16.64 8.48 8.99
CA ALA A 18 -16.38 9.76 8.35
C ALA A 18 -17.61 10.21 7.54
N PRO A 19 -17.97 11.51 7.56
CA PRO A 19 -19.07 12.01 6.77
C PRO A 19 -18.89 11.75 5.27
N GLU A 20 -20.01 11.54 4.58
CA GLU A 20 -20.02 11.40 3.12
C GLU A 20 -19.30 12.58 2.44
N GLY A 21 -18.50 12.29 1.41
CA GLY A 21 -17.67 13.28 0.71
C GLY A 21 -16.32 13.58 1.40
N ASN A 22 -16.05 12.99 2.56
CA ASN A 22 -14.74 13.07 3.17
C ASN A 22 -13.84 11.94 2.63
N ILE A 23 -12.63 12.30 2.17
CA ILE A 23 -11.65 11.32 1.65
C ILE A 23 -11.40 10.15 2.62
N VAL A 24 -11.41 10.41 3.93
CA VAL A 24 -11.22 9.36 4.94
C VAL A 24 -12.36 8.34 4.89
N GLY A 25 -13.55 8.75 4.43
CA GLY A 25 -14.71 7.88 4.24
C GLY A 25 -14.50 6.79 3.18
N GLU A 26 -13.57 7.00 2.27
CA GLU A 26 -13.23 6.04 1.20
C GLU A 26 -12.28 4.92 1.67
N VAL A 27 -11.69 5.06 2.87
CA VAL A 27 -10.78 4.06 3.42
C VAL A 27 -11.59 2.87 3.95
N PRO A 28 -11.38 1.66 3.42
CA PRO A 28 -12.12 0.49 3.88
C PRO A 28 -11.88 0.22 5.37
N ARG A 29 -12.92 -0.20 6.07
CA ARG A 29 -12.79 -0.75 7.42
C ARG A 29 -11.73 -1.86 7.44
N GLY A 30 -10.95 -1.94 8.49
CA GLY A 30 -9.90 -2.94 8.59
C GLY A 30 -8.65 -2.63 7.78
N THR A 31 -8.41 -1.35 7.44
CA THR A 31 -7.13 -0.88 6.89
C THR A 31 -6.24 -0.40 8.03
N GLY A 32 -5.05 -0.98 8.16
CA GLY A 32 -4.11 -0.62 9.23
C GLY A 32 -3.40 0.70 8.97
N ILE A 33 -2.68 0.80 7.86
CA ILE A 33 -1.97 2.00 7.40
C ILE A 33 -2.27 2.19 5.92
N ILE A 34 -2.58 3.41 5.52
CA ILE A 34 -2.71 3.77 4.11
C ILE A 34 -1.72 4.88 3.74
N ILE A 35 -1.06 4.74 2.59
CA ILE A 35 -0.15 5.73 2.01
C ILE A 35 -0.74 6.17 0.68
N GLN A 36 -1.10 7.45 0.58
CA GLN A 36 -1.68 8.05 -0.62
C GLN A 36 -0.94 9.33 -0.99
N ALA A 37 -0.59 9.51 -2.25
CA ALA A 37 0.05 10.72 -2.77
C ALA A 37 1.24 11.24 -1.92
N ASN A 38 1.96 10.36 -1.24
CA ASN A 38 3.08 10.69 -0.36
C ASN A 38 4.41 10.21 -0.92
N SER A 39 5.49 10.86 -0.49
CA SER A 39 6.84 10.46 -0.85
C SER A 39 7.79 10.45 0.34
N HIS A 40 8.87 9.66 0.23
CA HIS A 40 9.91 9.53 1.25
C HIS A 40 9.34 9.10 2.61
N VAL A 41 8.57 8.00 2.59
CA VAL A 41 7.96 7.39 3.78
C VAL A 41 8.73 6.14 4.17
N GLU A 42 9.12 6.03 5.43
CA GLU A 42 9.78 4.86 6.01
C GLU A 42 8.91 4.30 7.14
N ILE A 43 8.51 3.02 7.03
CA ILE A 43 7.68 2.31 8.00
C ILE A 43 8.49 1.15 8.56
N PHE A 44 8.87 1.20 9.86
CA PHE A 44 9.72 0.19 10.45
C PHE A 44 9.50 0.01 11.95
N GLU A 45 9.86 -1.16 12.45
CA GLU A 45 9.75 -1.51 13.88
C GLU A 45 8.33 -1.33 14.46
N ASN A 46 7.28 -1.50 13.63
CA ASN A 46 5.89 -1.44 14.08
C ASN A 46 5.33 -2.84 14.31
N ASP A 47 4.32 -2.92 15.17
CA ASP A 47 3.40 -4.05 15.27
C ASP A 47 2.15 -3.75 14.42
N ILE A 48 1.93 -4.50 13.36
CA ILE A 48 0.81 -4.26 12.44
C ILE A 48 0.04 -5.56 12.23
N GLY A 49 -1.26 -5.57 12.48
CA GLY A 49 -1.99 -6.81 12.27
C GLY A 49 -3.41 -6.87 12.81
N GLY A 50 -4.08 -8.00 12.52
CA GLY A 50 -5.49 -8.21 12.88
C GLY A 50 -6.43 -7.21 12.20
N ASN A 51 -5.97 -6.52 11.18
CA ASN A 51 -6.77 -5.59 10.39
C ASN A 51 -7.61 -6.40 9.39
N ASP A 52 -8.91 -6.23 9.39
CA ASP A 52 -9.85 -7.10 8.68
C ASP A 52 -9.72 -7.04 7.15
N THR A 53 -9.18 -5.96 6.60
CA THR A 53 -8.96 -5.79 5.16
C THR A 53 -7.48 -5.95 4.79
N VAL A 54 -6.62 -5.02 5.17
CA VAL A 54 -5.21 -5.00 4.79
C VAL A 54 -4.36 -4.31 5.86
N ASN A 55 -3.17 -4.83 6.09
CA ASN A 55 -2.28 -4.22 7.08
C ASN A 55 -1.66 -2.91 6.58
N ILE A 56 -1.13 -2.89 5.35
CA ILE A 56 -0.62 -1.66 4.70
C ILE A 56 -1.14 -1.59 3.27
N ALA A 57 -1.74 -0.47 2.89
CA ALA A 57 -2.11 -0.15 1.52
C ALA A 57 -1.30 1.04 0.99
N ILE A 58 -0.72 0.90 -0.20
CA ILE A 58 0.01 1.96 -0.92
C ILE A 58 -0.76 2.19 -2.21
N VAL A 59 -1.43 3.33 -2.32
CA VAL A 59 -2.37 3.57 -3.41
C VAL A 59 -2.21 4.97 -3.99
N THR A 60 -2.32 5.05 -5.29
CA THR A 60 -2.41 6.32 -6.01
C THR A 60 -3.70 7.02 -5.61
N TYR A 61 -3.61 8.31 -5.37
CA TYR A 61 -4.76 9.15 -5.12
C TYR A 61 -4.85 10.23 -6.18
N GLY A 62 -5.60 9.93 -7.26
CA GLY A 62 -5.85 10.86 -8.34
C GLY A 62 -7.15 11.61 -8.10
N TYR A 63 -7.07 12.92 -7.90
CA TYR A 63 -8.23 13.80 -7.96
C TYR A 63 -7.92 15.02 -8.82
N GLU A 64 -8.94 15.65 -9.36
CA GLU A 64 -8.78 16.86 -10.15
C GLU A 64 -8.38 18.02 -9.24
N THR A 65 -7.28 18.70 -9.57
CA THR A 65 -6.77 19.87 -8.83
C THR A 65 -6.06 20.83 -9.77
N GLU A 66 -6.11 22.11 -9.44
CA GLU A 66 -5.35 23.16 -10.12
C GLU A 66 -3.92 23.26 -9.59
N ASP A 67 -3.52 22.49 -8.57
CA ASP A 67 -2.17 22.49 -8.02
C ASP A 67 -1.23 21.71 -8.94
N GLU A 68 -0.43 22.42 -9.72
CA GLU A 68 0.58 21.86 -10.62
C GLU A 68 1.67 21.04 -9.89
N ASN A 69 1.82 21.22 -8.58
CA ASN A 69 2.77 20.47 -7.76
C ASN A 69 2.18 19.19 -7.17
N TYR A 70 0.89 18.96 -7.35
CA TYR A 70 0.26 17.75 -6.86
C TYR A 70 0.78 16.53 -7.59
N TYR A 71 1.22 15.52 -6.83
CA TYR A 71 1.72 14.28 -7.37
C TYR A 71 0.97 13.09 -6.75
N PRO A 72 0.11 12.40 -7.51
CA PRO A 72 -0.83 11.43 -6.98
C PRO A 72 -0.21 10.07 -6.61
N HIS A 73 0.99 9.76 -7.14
CA HIS A 73 1.59 8.44 -6.99
C HIS A 73 2.53 8.38 -5.78
N PRO A 74 2.35 7.43 -4.85
CA PRO A 74 3.33 7.17 -3.80
C PRO A 74 4.69 6.80 -4.38
N ARG A 75 5.77 7.35 -3.81
CA ARG A 75 7.14 7.08 -4.27
C ARG A 75 8.15 7.17 -3.13
N ALA A 76 9.32 6.52 -3.31
CA ALA A 76 10.36 6.44 -2.29
C ALA A 76 9.80 5.93 -0.95
N ILE A 77 9.11 4.81 -0.98
CA ILE A 77 8.50 4.16 0.19
C ILE A 77 9.40 3.01 0.62
N GLN A 78 9.70 2.94 1.91
CA GLN A 78 10.49 1.86 2.50
C GLN A 78 9.69 1.22 3.63
N ILE A 79 9.55 -0.10 3.60
CA ILE A 79 8.84 -0.88 4.62
C ILE A 79 9.74 -2.03 5.05
N HIS A 80 10.20 -2.03 6.29
CA HIS A 80 11.15 -3.02 6.77
C HIS A 80 11.08 -3.22 8.30
N ASN A 81 11.52 -4.36 8.76
CA ASN A 81 11.65 -4.70 10.19
C ASN A 81 10.35 -4.51 10.99
N ASN A 82 9.19 -4.65 10.34
CA ASN A 82 7.91 -4.64 11.02
C ASN A 82 7.51 -6.06 11.43
N ARG A 83 6.79 -6.17 12.51
CA ARG A 83 6.16 -7.41 12.92
C ARG A 83 4.70 -7.43 12.45
N PHE A 84 4.42 -8.31 11.51
CA PHE A 84 3.06 -8.51 10.98
C PHE A 84 2.36 -9.67 11.67
N THR A 85 1.05 -9.50 11.90
CA THR A 85 0.12 -10.60 12.13
C THR A 85 -0.94 -10.57 11.03
N LYS A 86 -1.50 -11.75 10.72
CA LYS A 86 -2.40 -11.93 9.57
C LYS A 86 -3.49 -10.86 9.51
N SER A 87 -3.72 -10.32 8.31
CA SER A 87 -4.84 -9.44 7.95
C SER A 87 -5.91 -10.18 7.13
N GLY A 88 -6.96 -9.48 6.76
CA GLY A 88 -7.93 -9.96 5.78
C GLY A 88 -8.89 -11.04 6.28
N ASN A 89 -9.15 -11.11 7.58
CA ASN A 89 -10.06 -12.12 8.14
C ASN A 89 -11.54 -11.82 7.84
N ASN A 90 -11.89 -10.54 7.67
CA ASN A 90 -13.26 -10.09 7.39
C ASN A 90 -13.22 -8.78 6.59
N PRO A 91 -12.76 -8.83 5.32
CA PRO A 91 -12.59 -7.61 4.51
C PRO A 91 -13.92 -6.89 4.29
N ASP A 92 -13.84 -5.56 4.17
CA ASP A 92 -14.99 -4.71 3.92
C ASP A 92 -15.48 -4.82 2.47
N LEU A 93 -16.23 -5.88 2.18
CA LEU A 93 -16.75 -6.15 0.86
C LEU A 93 -18.10 -5.46 0.57
N GLU A 94 -18.67 -4.76 1.54
CA GLU A 94 -19.95 -4.06 1.36
C GLU A 94 -19.74 -2.63 0.89
N THR A 95 -18.87 -1.88 1.56
CA THR A 95 -18.65 -0.45 1.30
C THR A 95 -17.28 -0.13 0.72
N GLY A 96 -16.28 -0.97 0.97
CA GLY A 96 -14.91 -0.74 0.56
C GLY A 96 -14.60 -1.17 -0.87
N GLU A 97 -14.61 -0.28 -1.86
CA GLU A 97 -14.24 -0.60 -3.24
C GLU A 97 -12.83 -1.17 -3.36
N LEU A 98 -11.86 -0.59 -2.65
CA LEU A 98 -10.49 -1.12 -2.61
C LEU A 98 -10.46 -2.54 -2.05
N ALA A 99 -11.22 -2.83 -1.00
CA ALA A 99 -11.30 -4.16 -0.41
C ALA A 99 -11.87 -5.20 -1.38
N LYS A 100 -12.90 -4.86 -2.15
CA LYS A 100 -13.47 -5.72 -3.19
C LYS A 100 -12.44 -6.07 -4.27
N ILE A 101 -11.75 -5.05 -4.79
CA ILE A 101 -10.70 -5.21 -5.79
C ILE A 101 -9.58 -6.13 -5.26
N LEU A 102 -9.11 -5.87 -4.05
CA LEU A 102 -8.08 -6.68 -3.42
C LEU A 102 -8.50 -8.14 -3.24
N TYR A 103 -9.72 -8.36 -2.77
CA TYR A 103 -10.26 -9.68 -2.52
C TYR A 103 -10.32 -10.54 -3.79
N GLU A 104 -10.76 -9.96 -4.90
CA GLU A 104 -10.80 -10.66 -6.19
C GLU A 104 -9.38 -10.90 -6.76
N LEU A 105 -8.50 -9.90 -6.71
CA LEU A 105 -7.15 -10.01 -7.25
C LEU A 105 -6.23 -10.92 -6.45
N SER A 106 -6.48 -11.08 -5.16
CA SER A 106 -5.72 -11.96 -4.28
C SER A 106 -6.26 -13.40 -4.22
N ASP A 107 -7.22 -13.74 -5.09
CA ASP A 107 -7.93 -15.01 -5.02
C ASP A 107 -8.49 -15.27 -3.61
N LYS A 108 -9.12 -14.26 -3.02
CA LYS A 108 -9.73 -14.25 -1.68
C LYS A 108 -8.73 -14.38 -0.52
N ASN A 109 -7.45 -14.19 -0.80
CA ASN A 109 -6.38 -14.32 0.18
C ASN A 109 -5.71 -12.96 0.40
N MET A 110 -6.34 -12.12 1.23
CA MET A 110 -5.92 -10.73 1.44
C MET A 110 -4.43 -10.62 1.83
N PRO A 111 -3.66 -9.71 1.19
CA PRO A 111 -2.25 -9.53 1.50
C PRO A 111 -2.04 -8.71 2.78
N ASP A 112 -0.86 -8.85 3.39
CA ASP A 112 -0.44 -7.96 4.47
C ASP A 112 -0.05 -6.58 3.95
N ILE A 113 0.64 -6.53 2.80
CA ILE A 113 1.07 -5.29 2.14
C ILE A 113 0.53 -5.29 0.72
N PHE A 114 -0.14 -4.23 0.35
CA PHE A 114 -0.66 -4.01 -1.00
C PHE A 114 -0.08 -2.74 -1.61
N TRP A 115 0.29 -2.82 -2.89
CA TRP A 115 0.62 -1.67 -3.71
C TRP A 115 -0.13 -1.72 -5.05
N ASP A 116 -0.81 -0.63 -5.42
CA ASP A 116 -1.55 -0.56 -6.67
C ASP A 116 -0.65 -0.60 -7.92
N GLY A 117 0.64 -0.34 -7.76
CA GLY A 117 1.62 -0.39 -8.85
C GLY A 117 1.43 0.68 -9.92
N ILE A 118 0.56 1.66 -9.70
CA ILE A 118 0.27 2.71 -10.69
C ILE A 118 1.42 3.71 -10.71
N LEU A 119 2.05 3.85 -11.87
CA LEU A 119 3.17 4.75 -12.13
C LEU A 119 2.80 5.78 -13.21
N PRO A 120 3.44 6.96 -13.20
CA PRO A 120 3.33 7.90 -14.31
C PRO A 120 3.76 7.27 -15.64
N MET A 121 3.12 7.62 -16.74
CA MET A 121 3.42 7.08 -18.08
C MET A 121 4.91 7.16 -18.43
N LYS A 122 5.59 8.24 -18.03
CA LYS A 122 7.04 8.40 -18.24
C LYS A 122 7.84 7.29 -17.53
N GLN A 123 7.47 6.93 -16.32
CA GLN A 123 8.15 5.87 -15.56
C GLN A 123 7.78 4.47 -16.06
N ILE A 124 6.61 4.33 -16.64
CA ILE A 124 6.21 3.10 -17.35
C ILE A 124 7.14 2.84 -18.54
N ILE A 125 7.43 3.87 -19.33
CA ILE A 125 8.21 3.74 -20.57
C ILE A 125 9.72 3.66 -20.29
N PHE A 126 10.24 4.50 -19.40
CA PHE A 126 11.67 4.67 -19.18
C PHE A 126 12.21 4.02 -17.88
N GLY A 127 11.34 3.39 -17.09
CA GLY A 127 11.61 2.84 -15.78
C GLY A 127 11.48 3.88 -14.65
N GLN A 128 11.19 3.39 -13.46
CA GLN A 128 11.14 4.20 -12.25
C GLN A 128 12.56 4.47 -11.74
N PRO A 129 12.93 5.70 -11.39
CA PRO A 129 14.21 6.01 -10.76
C PRO A 129 14.43 5.19 -9.48
N ASP A 130 15.66 4.74 -9.23
CA ASP A 130 15.96 3.89 -8.07
C ASP A 130 15.59 4.54 -6.74
N ASN A 131 15.75 5.84 -6.61
CA ASN A 131 15.41 6.61 -5.42
C ASN A 131 13.91 6.89 -5.25
N GLU A 132 13.07 6.48 -6.19
CA GLU A 132 11.60 6.60 -6.12
C GLU A 132 10.90 5.26 -5.91
N LYS A 133 11.63 4.15 -5.96
CA LYS A 133 11.05 2.81 -5.85
C LYS A 133 10.43 2.53 -4.47
N LEU A 134 9.47 1.60 -4.47
CA LEU A 134 9.04 0.90 -3.28
C LEU A 134 10.11 -0.14 -2.91
N ILE A 135 10.53 -0.13 -1.66
CA ILE A 135 11.54 -1.03 -1.12
C ILE A 135 10.92 -1.80 0.05
N LEU A 136 10.88 -3.12 -0.09
CA LEU A 136 10.46 -4.02 0.98
C LEU A 136 11.72 -4.72 1.51
N GLY A 137 12.03 -4.47 2.80
CA GLY A 137 13.09 -5.16 3.51
C GLY A 137 12.55 -6.35 4.31
N ASP A 138 13.28 -6.76 5.35
CA ASP A 138 12.83 -7.84 6.23
C ASP A 138 11.55 -7.44 6.97
N ASN A 139 10.46 -8.14 6.69
CA ASN A 139 9.18 -8.02 7.38
C ASN A 139 8.67 -9.41 7.82
N GLY A 140 9.58 -10.37 8.01
CA GLY A 140 9.23 -11.73 8.38
C GLY A 140 8.42 -12.44 7.29
N SER A 141 7.30 -13.01 7.66
CA SER A 141 6.42 -13.76 6.74
C SER A 141 5.30 -12.92 6.09
N ALA A 142 5.43 -11.58 6.09
CA ALA A 142 4.42 -10.70 5.51
C ALA A 142 4.22 -10.99 4.02
N THR A 143 2.98 -11.06 3.60
CA THR A 143 2.59 -11.28 2.21
C THR A 143 2.48 -9.96 1.46
N PHE A 144 2.89 -9.94 0.19
CA PHE A 144 2.85 -8.75 -0.66
C PHE A 144 2.08 -9.03 -1.94
N LEU A 145 1.21 -8.10 -2.30
CA LEU A 145 0.50 -8.09 -3.58
C LEU A 145 0.68 -6.73 -4.27
N THR A 146 1.00 -6.74 -5.55
CA THR A 146 0.92 -5.56 -6.41
C THR A 146 0.08 -5.85 -7.63
N ILE A 147 -0.78 -4.90 -7.97
CA ILE A 147 -1.43 -4.85 -9.27
C ILE A 147 -0.44 -4.11 -10.17
N ASN A 148 0.42 -4.83 -10.86
CA ASN A 148 1.26 -4.18 -11.86
C ASN A 148 0.46 -4.07 -13.16
N PRO A 149 -0.16 -2.93 -13.48
CA PRO A 149 -0.92 -2.78 -14.71
C PRO A 149 -0.08 -3.01 -15.96
N ILE A 150 1.25 -2.89 -15.82
CA ILE A 150 2.22 -3.12 -16.89
C ILE A 150 2.51 -4.61 -17.07
N LYS A 151 2.44 -5.42 -16.02
CA LYS A 151 2.61 -6.88 -16.12
C LYS A 151 1.57 -7.50 -17.06
N TYR A 152 0.41 -6.87 -17.16
CA TYR A 152 -0.64 -7.25 -18.11
C TYR A 152 -0.46 -6.63 -19.50
N MET A 153 0.34 -5.56 -19.63
CA MET A 153 0.58 -4.88 -20.91
C MET A 153 1.98 -5.15 -21.49
N LEU A 154 3.00 -5.39 -20.67
CA LEU A 154 4.38 -5.66 -21.11
C LEU A 154 5.09 -6.59 -20.11
N PRO A 155 5.68 -7.73 -20.54
CA PRO A 155 6.24 -8.75 -19.63
C PRO A 155 7.61 -8.39 -19.01
N ILE A 156 8.04 -7.14 -18.96
CA ILE A 156 9.44 -6.75 -18.74
C ILE A 156 9.75 -6.16 -17.36
N PHE A 157 8.76 -5.85 -16.53
CA PHE A 157 9.03 -5.12 -15.28
C PHE A 157 8.55 -5.91 -14.04
N ASN A 158 9.47 -6.65 -13.44
CA ASN A 158 9.29 -7.18 -12.09
C ASN A 158 9.81 -6.15 -11.07
N PRO A 159 9.11 -5.87 -9.95
CA PRO A 159 9.71 -5.15 -8.84
C PRO A 159 10.91 -5.94 -8.34
N VAL A 160 12.01 -5.27 -8.09
CA VAL A 160 13.22 -5.91 -7.57
C VAL A 160 13.02 -6.11 -6.07
N GLU A 161 12.86 -7.36 -5.64
CA GLU A 161 13.11 -7.73 -4.25
C GLU A 161 14.62 -7.54 -4.00
N ARG A 162 14.98 -6.63 -3.12
CA ARG A 162 16.36 -6.48 -2.66
C ARG A 162 16.48 -7.04 -1.27
N ASP A 163 17.40 -7.98 -1.15
CA ASP A 163 17.86 -8.51 0.13
C ASP A 163 18.69 -7.42 0.83
N TYR A 164 18.24 -6.96 2.01
CA TYR A 164 18.88 -5.90 2.79
C TYR A 164 19.90 -6.41 3.80
N ASP A 165 20.22 -7.70 3.79
CA ASP A 165 21.18 -8.30 4.73
C ASP A 165 22.66 -7.89 4.49
N ASN A 166 22.93 -6.93 3.59
CA ASN A 166 24.28 -6.51 3.20
C ASN A 166 24.57 -5.01 3.32
N TYR A 167 23.99 -4.31 4.33
CA TYR A 167 24.45 -2.95 4.67
C TYR A 167 24.65 -2.78 6.16
#